data_72651b156b6e4b209c77c5f923dd6edc
#
_entry.id   72651b156b6e4b209c77c5f923dd6edc
#
_cell.length_a   1.000
_cell.length_b   1.000
_cell.length_c   1.000
_cell.angle_alpha   90.00
_cell.angle_beta   90.00
_cell.angle_gamma   90.00
#
_symmetry.space_group_name_H-M   'P 1'
#
loop_
_entity.id
_entity.type
_entity.pdbx_description
1 polymer ?
#
loop_
_entity_poly.entity_id
_entity_poly.type
_entity_poly.pdbx_seq_one_letter_code
_entity_poly.pdbx_strand_id
1 'polypeptide(L)'
;MKRILIIGVVLGAVAGILVTSFIGSIFRHREEKKQEAAKVVAEQQKKKEKKVEEKAVDAETIAKKNAEVLAAGKKDWQLTLVNRFYPLAKDYAPELVEVQEGKLVDKRIAEDLQTMLDDARKEGLKPFICSAYRDYEYQRQVFNETMVAWIADGYTPLASYEETSKSVAIPGTSEHATGLALDITSAEFAELDDRQADTPEAKWLAENCWKYGFVLRYPLDKSDVTGIVFEPWHYRYVGKEYAKEMTEKGLTLEEFVGKK
;
A
#
# COMPACT_ATOMS: atom_id res chain seq x y z
N MET A 1 63.60 -19.08 -45.58
CA MET A 1 62.56 -19.65 -44.75
C MET A 1 62.58 -19.23 -43.26
N LYS A 2 63.69 -18.99 -42.60
CA LYS A 2 63.77 -18.63 -41.17
C LYS A 2 63.22 -17.22 -40.80
N ARG A 3 63.20 -16.26 -41.72
CA ARG A 3 62.70 -14.88 -41.43
C ARG A 3 61.17 -14.76 -41.41
N ILE A 4 60.46 -15.59 -42.16
CA ILE A 4 58.97 -15.56 -42.17
C ILE A 4 58.37 -16.17 -40.89
N LEU A 5 59.06 -17.15 -40.31
CA LEU A 5 58.58 -17.80 -39.07
C LEU A 5 58.66 -16.87 -37.84
N ILE A 6 59.70 -16.02 -37.78
CA ILE A 6 59.89 -15.05 -36.66
C ILE A 6 58.85 -13.95 -36.70
N ILE A 7 58.48 -13.45 -37.89
CA ILE A 7 57.45 -12.40 -38.05
C ILE A 7 56.04 -12.94 -37.66
N GLY A 8 55.71 -14.18 -38.00
CA GLY A 8 54.44 -14.78 -37.62
C GLY A 8 54.27 -14.96 -36.11
N VAL A 9 55.34 -15.36 -35.40
CA VAL A 9 55.32 -15.55 -33.93
C VAL A 9 55.21 -14.19 -33.22
N VAL A 10 55.87 -13.15 -33.68
CA VAL A 10 55.82 -11.82 -33.08
C VAL A 10 54.42 -11.19 -33.29
N LEU A 11 53.86 -11.32 -34.50
CA LEU A 11 52.50 -10.81 -34.79
C LEU A 11 51.40 -11.57 -33.96
N GLY A 12 51.54 -12.89 -33.81
CA GLY A 12 50.63 -13.68 -32.98
C GLY A 12 50.71 -13.31 -31.49
N ALA A 13 51.89 -13.07 -30.95
CA ALA A 13 52.11 -12.65 -29.57
C ALA A 13 51.54 -11.23 -29.30
N VAL A 14 51.73 -10.30 -30.20
CA VAL A 14 51.19 -8.92 -30.10
C VAL A 14 49.65 -8.94 -30.18
N ALA A 15 49.06 -9.73 -31.09
CA ALA A 15 47.61 -9.87 -31.19
C ALA A 15 46.99 -10.51 -29.92
N GLY A 16 47.67 -11.54 -29.36
CA GLY A 16 47.23 -12.17 -28.11
C GLY A 16 47.26 -11.23 -26.90
N ILE A 17 48.32 -10.37 -26.80
CA ILE A 17 48.44 -9.38 -25.72
C ILE A 17 47.37 -8.29 -25.87
N LEU A 18 47.05 -7.84 -27.07
CA LEU A 18 46.00 -6.83 -27.29
C LEU A 18 44.61 -7.37 -26.98
N VAL A 19 44.28 -8.61 -27.34
CA VAL A 19 43.00 -9.24 -27.04
C VAL A 19 42.83 -9.45 -25.53
N THR A 20 43.86 -9.94 -24.84
CA THR A 20 43.81 -10.11 -23.39
C THR A 20 43.71 -8.78 -22.63
N SER A 21 44.39 -7.71 -23.10
CA SER A 21 44.27 -6.37 -22.56
C SER A 21 42.88 -5.78 -22.77
N PHE A 22 42.25 -6.01 -23.94
CA PHE A 22 40.92 -5.51 -24.25
C PHE A 22 39.86 -6.24 -23.42
N ILE A 23 39.94 -7.55 -23.31
CA ILE A 23 39.04 -8.37 -22.45
C ILE A 23 39.21 -7.95 -20.98
N GLY A 24 40.43 -7.79 -20.50
CA GLY A 24 40.70 -7.31 -19.14
C GLY A 24 40.17 -5.89 -18.85
N SER A 25 40.15 -5.01 -19.86
CA SER A 25 39.55 -3.68 -19.76
C SER A 25 38.03 -3.73 -19.66
N ILE A 26 37.36 -4.61 -20.43
CA ILE A 26 35.90 -4.80 -20.38
C ILE A 26 35.49 -5.38 -19.00
N PHE A 27 36.25 -6.35 -18.49
CA PHE A 27 35.95 -6.91 -17.16
C PHE A 27 36.15 -5.87 -16.05
N ARG A 28 37.19 -5.08 -16.07
CA ARG A 28 37.43 -3.99 -15.11
C ARG A 28 36.30 -2.96 -15.15
N HIS A 29 35.91 -2.50 -16.33
CA HIS A 29 34.83 -1.52 -16.50
C HIS A 29 33.46 -2.07 -16.04
N ARG A 30 33.25 -3.38 -16.19
CA ARG A 30 32.03 -4.05 -15.70
C ARG A 30 32.03 -4.17 -14.19
N GLU A 31 33.17 -4.46 -13.57
CA GLU A 31 33.30 -4.50 -12.11
C GLU A 31 33.23 -3.09 -11.50
N GLU A 32 33.80 -2.08 -12.13
CA GLU A 32 33.68 -0.68 -11.70
C GLU A 32 32.23 -0.21 -11.74
N LYS A 33 31.46 -0.50 -12.80
CA LYS A 33 30.03 -0.20 -12.87
C LYS A 33 29.22 -0.96 -11.83
N LYS A 34 29.53 -2.21 -11.55
CA LYS A 34 28.88 -2.96 -10.47
C LYS A 34 29.16 -2.37 -9.09
N GLN A 35 30.41 -1.95 -8.84
CA GLN A 35 30.78 -1.32 -7.58
C GLN A 35 30.14 0.06 -7.42
N GLU A 36 30.02 0.82 -8.50
CA GLU A 36 29.36 2.13 -8.50
C GLU A 36 27.86 1.98 -8.29
N ALA A 37 27.21 1.01 -8.96
CA ALA A 37 25.82 0.68 -8.72
C ALA A 37 25.57 0.20 -7.26
N ALA A 38 26.45 -0.65 -6.72
CA ALA A 38 26.37 -1.09 -5.34
C ALA A 38 26.53 0.06 -4.34
N LYS A 39 27.42 1.04 -4.62
CA LYS A 39 27.57 2.25 -3.78
C LYS A 39 26.32 3.13 -3.82
N VAL A 40 25.73 3.32 -4.99
CA VAL A 40 24.49 4.10 -5.14
C VAL A 40 23.33 3.43 -4.37
N VAL A 41 23.20 2.11 -4.48
CA VAL A 41 22.18 1.35 -3.73
C VAL A 41 22.42 1.46 -2.21
N ALA A 42 23.67 1.29 -1.77
CA ALA A 42 24.02 1.42 -0.35
C ALA A 42 23.79 2.83 0.21
N GLU A 43 24.04 3.87 -0.61
CA GLU A 43 23.78 5.26 -0.23
C GLU A 43 22.28 5.58 -0.18
N GLN A 44 21.51 5.02 -1.11
CA GLN A 44 20.05 5.11 -1.08
C GLN A 44 19.44 4.36 0.10
N GLN A 45 19.98 3.18 0.43
CA GLN A 45 19.58 2.45 1.65
C GLN A 45 19.91 3.23 2.91
N LYS A 46 21.12 3.78 3.05
CA LYS A 46 21.48 4.64 4.19
C LYS A 46 20.62 5.89 4.30
N LYS A 47 20.22 6.51 3.19
CA LYS A 47 19.27 7.64 3.18
C LYS A 47 17.87 7.20 3.58
N LYS A 48 17.41 6.01 3.15
CA LYS A 48 16.13 5.44 3.60
C LYS A 48 16.17 5.08 5.09
N GLU A 49 17.22 4.41 5.56
CA GLU A 49 17.42 4.07 6.97
C GLU A 49 17.45 5.32 7.86
N LYS A 50 18.20 6.37 7.47
CA LYS A 50 18.24 7.62 8.20
C LYS A 50 16.88 8.35 8.22
N LYS A 51 16.11 8.26 7.12
CA LYS A 51 14.74 8.80 7.05
C LYS A 51 13.74 7.99 7.86
N VAL A 52 14.01 6.69 8.07
CA VAL A 52 13.24 5.80 8.95
C VAL A 52 13.62 6.04 10.42
N GLU A 53 14.90 6.23 10.75
CA GLU A 53 15.35 6.58 12.10
C GLU A 53 14.87 7.97 12.56
N GLU A 54 14.87 8.97 11.68
CA GLU A 54 14.29 10.30 11.98
C GLU A 54 12.76 10.25 12.17
N LYS A 55 12.09 9.18 11.70
CA LYS A 55 10.66 8.93 11.93
C LYS A 55 10.37 7.85 12.97
N ALA A 56 11.38 7.25 13.55
CA ALA A 56 11.23 6.35 14.70
C ALA A 56 10.88 7.18 15.94
N VAL A 57 9.62 7.56 16.02
CA VAL A 57 8.99 8.00 17.27
C VAL A 57 9.06 6.81 18.20
N ASP A 58 9.60 6.99 19.41
CA ASP A 58 9.74 5.88 20.35
C ASP A 58 8.37 5.24 20.68
N ALA A 59 8.38 3.97 21.06
CA ALA A 59 7.16 3.19 21.28
C ALA A 59 6.24 3.82 22.35
N GLU A 60 6.80 4.56 23.29
CA GLU A 60 6.05 5.23 24.34
C GLU A 60 5.32 6.48 23.80
N THR A 61 5.95 7.24 22.94
CA THR A 61 5.33 8.39 22.24
C THR A 61 4.24 7.90 21.28
N ILE A 62 4.45 6.76 20.60
CA ILE A 62 3.43 6.12 19.76
C ILE A 62 2.24 5.67 20.62
N ALA A 63 2.50 4.98 21.74
CA ALA A 63 1.46 4.52 22.65
C ALA A 63 0.66 5.68 23.26
N LYS A 64 1.35 6.78 23.63
CA LYS A 64 0.73 7.98 24.19
C LYS A 64 -0.13 8.69 23.12
N LYS A 65 0.37 8.81 21.90
CA LYS A 65 -0.35 9.42 20.79
C LYS A 65 -1.55 8.55 20.38
N ASN A 66 -1.42 7.23 20.38
CA ASN A 66 -2.55 6.31 20.18
C ASN A 66 -3.58 6.42 21.30
N ALA A 67 -3.16 6.56 22.56
CA ALA A 67 -4.06 6.77 23.68
C ALA A 67 -4.79 8.13 23.57
N GLU A 68 -4.12 9.17 23.11
CA GLU A 68 -4.71 10.49 22.85
C GLU A 68 -5.70 10.45 21.68
N VAL A 69 -5.36 9.77 20.58
CA VAL A 69 -6.25 9.55 19.43
C VAL A 69 -7.44 8.67 19.81
N LEU A 70 -7.23 7.61 20.61
CA LEU A 70 -8.31 6.78 21.15
C LEU A 70 -9.17 7.54 22.16
N ALA A 71 -8.59 8.44 22.95
CA ALA A 71 -9.33 9.31 23.88
C ALA A 71 -10.11 10.41 23.13
N ALA A 72 -9.55 10.98 22.07
CA ALA A 72 -10.26 11.84 21.12
C ALA A 72 -11.32 11.06 20.33
N GLY A 73 -11.03 9.83 19.94
CA GLY A 73 -11.94 8.91 19.25
C GLY A 73 -13.17 8.46 20.06
N LYS A 74 -13.22 8.67 21.38
CA LYS A 74 -14.48 8.56 22.11
C LYS A 74 -15.46 9.69 21.76
N LYS A 75 -14.96 10.82 21.25
CA LYS A 75 -15.76 11.93 20.75
C LYS A 75 -15.95 11.89 19.23
N ASP A 76 -14.91 11.49 18.51
CA ASP A 76 -14.88 11.43 17.04
C ASP A 76 -14.40 10.03 16.57
N TRP A 77 -15.13 8.99 16.94
CA TRP A 77 -14.80 7.59 16.64
C TRP A 77 -14.58 7.31 15.15
N GLN A 78 -15.19 8.12 14.27
CA GLN A 78 -15.07 8.04 12.83
C GLN A 78 -13.64 8.34 12.37
N LEU A 79 -12.92 9.18 13.12
CA LEU A 79 -11.56 9.60 12.79
C LEU A 79 -10.46 8.69 13.38
N THR A 80 -10.82 7.54 13.91
CA THR A 80 -9.84 6.55 14.38
C THR A 80 -8.86 6.22 13.26
N LEU A 81 -7.62 6.66 13.38
CA LEU A 81 -6.56 6.38 12.43
C LEU A 81 -5.94 5.02 12.74
N VAL A 82 -5.94 4.13 11.74
CA VAL A 82 -5.31 2.81 11.82
C VAL A 82 -4.38 2.65 10.63
N ASN A 83 -3.10 2.46 10.88
CA ASN A 83 -2.08 2.18 9.88
C ASN A 83 -0.83 1.58 10.57
N ARG A 84 0.28 1.38 9.83
CA ARG A 84 1.52 0.80 10.38
C ARG A 84 2.10 1.53 11.59
N PHE A 85 1.79 2.81 11.78
CA PHE A 85 2.27 3.64 12.89
C PHE A 85 1.25 3.75 14.02
N TYR A 86 -0.01 3.42 13.76
CA TYR A 86 -1.15 3.51 14.66
C TYR A 86 -1.91 2.18 14.64
N PRO A 87 -1.33 1.11 15.22
CA PRO A 87 -1.99 -0.19 15.27
C PRO A 87 -3.23 -0.14 16.15
N LEU A 88 -4.22 -0.96 15.80
CA LEU A 88 -5.42 -1.13 16.58
C LEU A 88 -5.13 -1.92 17.85
N ALA A 89 -5.80 -1.59 18.96
CA ALA A 89 -5.71 -2.36 20.19
C ALA A 89 -6.20 -3.79 19.95
N LYS A 90 -5.54 -4.80 20.56
CA LYS A 90 -5.87 -6.22 20.35
C LYS A 90 -7.28 -6.59 20.80
N ASP A 91 -7.82 -5.86 21.76
CA ASP A 91 -9.16 -6.03 22.34
C ASP A 91 -10.20 -5.13 21.67
N TYR A 92 -9.84 -4.46 20.60
CA TYR A 92 -10.79 -3.66 19.83
C TYR A 92 -11.83 -4.58 19.20
N ALA A 93 -13.09 -4.39 19.54
CA ALA A 93 -14.22 -5.15 19.04
C ALA A 93 -15.39 -4.20 18.71
N PRO A 94 -15.61 -3.89 17.43
CA PRO A 94 -16.74 -3.08 17.00
C PRO A 94 -18.05 -3.86 17.13
N GLU A 95 -19.17 -3.17 17.36
CA GLU A 95 -20.50 -3.78 17.25
C GLU A 95 -20.82 -3.94 15.76
N LEU A 96 -20.83 -5.18 15.30
CA LEU A 96 -20.96 -5.50 13.88
C LEU A 96 -22.41 -5.84 13.50
N VAL A 97 -22.76 -5.50 12.25
CA VAL A 97 -24.00 -5.90 11.59
C VAL A 97 -23.72 -6.37 10.17
N GLU A 98 -24.49 -7.34 9.70
CA GLU A 98 -24.38 -7.84 8.33
C GLU A 98 -25.13 -6.91 7.37
N VAL A 99 -24.46 -6.48 6.30
CA VAL A 99 -25.00 -5.57 5.26
C VAL A 99 -25.14 -6.25 3.90
N GLN A 100 -24.45 -7.36 3.70
CA GLN A 100 -24.51 -8.26 2.57
C GLN A 100 -24.10 -9.64 3.08
N GLU A 101 -24.48 -10.72 2.43
CA GLU A 101 -24.14 -12.08 2.85
C GLU A 101 -22.64 -12.23 3.17
N GLY A 102 -22.34 -12.55 4.42
CA GLY A 102 -20.98 -12.69 4.95
C GLY A 102 -20.19 -11.39 5.06
N LYS A 103 -20.80 -10.21 4.83
CA LYS A 103 -20.12 -8.91 4.93
C LYS A 103 -20.62 -8.12 6.12
N LEU A 104 -19.73 -7.97 7.09
CA LEU A 104 -20.02 -7.27 8.35
C LEU A 104 -19.36 -5.89 8.34
N VAL A 105 -20.06 -4.91 8.91
CA VAL A 105 -19.53 -3.56 9.14
C VAL A 105 -19.89 -3.11 10.56
N ASP A 106 -19.25 -2.05 11.03
CA ASP A 106 -19.66 -1.37 12.26
C ASP A 106 -21.11 -0.92 12.10
N LYS A 107 -21.95 -1.27 13.07
CA LYS A 107 -23.40 -0.99 13.06
C LYS A 107 -23.73 0.49 12.81
N ARG A 108 -22.85 1.39 13.27
CA ARG A 108 -23.05 2.84 13.18
C ARG A 108 -23.00 3.37 11.76
N ILE A 109 -22.34 2.65 10.82
CA ILE A 109 -22.20 3.08 9.43
C ILE A 109 -23.18 2.41 8.47
N ALA A 110 -23.91 1.40 8.92
CA ALA A 110 -24.71 0.52 8.06
C ALA A 110 -25.80 1.26 7.28
N GLU A 111 -26.47 2.23 7.90
CA GLU A 111 -27.54 3.01 7.25
C GLU A 111 -26.99 3.92 6.14
N ASP A 112 -25.89 4.63 6.42
CA ASP A 112 -25.24 5.49 5.44
C ASP A 112 -24.66 4.69 4.27
N LEU A 113 -24.08 3.51 4.56
CA LEU A 113 -23.59 2.58 3.55
C LEU A 113 -24.71 2.08 2.66
N GLN A 114 -25.81 1.61 3.26
CA GLN A 114 -26.95 1.10 2.50
C GLN A 114 -27.53 2.19 1.60
N THR A 115 -27.67 3.41 2.11
CA THR A 115 -28.16 4.56 1.35
C THR A 115 -27.25 4.85 0.14
N MET A 116 -25.93 4.84 0.34
CA MET A 116 -24.95 5.03 -0.73
C MET A 116 -25.09 3.98 -1.85
N LEU A 117 -25.16 2.70 -1.45
CA LEU A 117 -25.28 1.61 -2.43
C LEU A 117 -26.62 1.64 -3.17
N ASP A 118 -27.70 1.99 -2.48
CA ASP A 118 -29.04 2.07 -3.09
C ASP A 118 -29.15 3.24 -4.06
N ASP A 119 -28.53 4.39 -3.76
CA ASP A 119 -28.51 5.51 -4.68
C ASP A 119 -27.67 5.22 -5.92
N ALA A 120 -26.52 4.54 -5.79
CA ALA A 120 -25.77 4.05 -6.93
C ALA A 120 -26.61 3.07 -7.80
N ARG A 121 -27.34 2.15 -7.17
CA ARG A 121 -28.21 1.20 -7.87
C ARG A 121 -29.36 1.88 -8.59
N LYS A 122 -29.93 2.97 -8.05
CA LYS A 122 -30.97 3.76 -8.73
C LYS A 122 -30.47 4.41 -10.02
N GLU A 123 -29.16 4.68 -10.11
CA GLU A 123 -28.51 5.15 -11.34
C GLU A 123 -28.13 4.01 -12.31
N GLY A 124 -28.53 2.76 -12.00
CA GLY A 124 -28.27 1.59 -12.84
C GLY A 124 -26.94 0.92 -12.61
N LEU A 125 -26.18 1.36 -11.59
CA LEU A 125 -24.89 0.79 -11.22
C LEU A 125 -25.05 -0.48 -10.36
N LYS A 126 -24.00 -1.30 -10.32
CA LYS A 126 -23.99 -2.59 -9.61
C LYS A 126 -22.83 -2.66 -8.61
N PRO A 127 -22.79 -1.77 -7.60
CA PRO A 127 -21.72 -1.84 -6.59
C PRO A 127 -21.82 -3.15 -5.80
N PHE A 128 -20.67 -3.80 -5.60
CA PHE A 128 -20.55 -5.06 -4.89
C PHE A 128 -19.51 -4.95 -3.77
N ILE A 129 -19.88 -5.31 -2.54
CA ILE A 129 -18.94 -5.36 -1.42
C ILE A 129 -18.14 -6.64 -1.52
N CYS A 130 -16.89 -6.57 -1.97
CA CYS A 130 -16.02 -7.74 -2.07
C CYS A 130 -15.32 -8.05 -0.73
N SER A 131 -15.03 -7.03 0.10
CA SER A 131 -14.45 -7.21 1.43
C SER A 131 -15.03 -6.17 2.40
N ALA A 132 -15.21 -6.55 3.68
CA ALA A 132 -15.69 -5.67 4.73
C ALA A 132 -14.88 -5.91 6.02
N TYR A 133 -15.50 -6.07 7.19
CA TYR A 133 -14.76 -6.38 8.41
C TYR A 133 -13.87 -7.60 8.25
N ARG A 134 -12.62 -7.46 8.71
CA ARG A 134 -11.65 -8.54 8.84
C ARG A 134 -11.02 -8.49 10.23
N ASP A 135 -11.14 -9.55 10.99
CA ASP A 135 -10.45 -9.67 12.26
C ASP A 135 -8.93 -9.86 12.07
N TYR A 136 -8.20 -9.88 13.17
CA TYR A 136 -6.74 -10.02 13.15
C TYR A 136 -6.29 -11.32 12.45
N GLU A 137 -6.96 -12.44 12.71
CA GLU A 137 -6.57 -13.75 12.17
C GLU A 137 -6.86 -13.84 10.67
N TYR A 138 -7.99 -13.32 10.23
CA TYR A 138 -8.31 -13.26 8.81
C TYR A 138 -7.35 -12.31 8.06
N GLN A 139 -7.03 -11.16 8.64
CA GLN A 139 -6.03 -10.25 8.06
C GLN A 139 -4.64 -10.92 7.96
N ARG A 140 -4.25 -11.73 8.98
CA ARG A 140 -2.99 -12.49 8.96
C ARG A 140 -2.99 -13.53 7.85
N GLN A 141 -4.12 -14.19 7.62
CA GLN A 141 -4.26 -15.13 6.51
C GLN A 141 -4.06 -14.43 5.17
N VAL A 142 -4.79 -13.34 4.90
CA VAL A 142 -4.70 -12.56 3.64
C VAL A 142 -3.27 -12.07 3.41
N PHE A 143 -2.62 -11.54 4.45
CA PHE A 143 -1.23 -11.08 4.35
C PHE A 143 -0.27 -12.21 3.98
N ASN A 144 -0.38 -13.37 4.63
CA ASN A 144 0.47 -14.52 4.37
C ASN A 144 0.22 -15.11 2.97
N GLU A 145 -1.01 -15.21 2.52
CA GLU A 145 -1.35 -15.70 1.18
C GLU A 145 -0.74 -14.80 0.10
N THR A 146 -0.81 -13.48 0.28
CA THR A 146 -0.19 -12.51 -0.64
C THR A 146 1.34 -12.64 -0.63
N MET A 147 1.98 -12.81 0.54
CA MET A 147 3.42 -13.07 0.61
C MET A 147 3.80 -14.36 -0.12
N VAL A 148 3.02 -15.43 0.03
CA VAL A 148 3.27 -16.72 -0.65
C VAL A 148 3.17 -16.55 -2.16
N ALA A 149 2.24 -15.75 -2.68
CA ALA A 149 2.14 -15.45 -4.11
C ALA A 149 3.42 -14.75 -4.62
N TRP A 150 3.92 -13.73 -3.93
CA TRP A 150 5.18 -13.06 -4.29
C TRP A 150 6.39 -14.01 -4.25
N ILE A 151 6.44 -14.92 -3.25
CA ILE A 151 7.51 -15.94 -3.18
C ILE A 151 7.41 -16.89 -4.37
N ALA A 152 6.22 -17.29 -4.78
CA ALA A 152 6.01 -18.13 -5.96
C ALA A 152 6.47 -17.45 -7.26
N ASP A 153 6.37 -16.12 -7.33
CA ASP A 153 6.89 -15.28 -8.42
C ASP A 153 8.40 -15.01 -8.33
N GLY A 154 9.10 -15.63 -7.36
CA GLY A 154 10.56 -15.61 -7.24
C GLY A 154 11.14 -14.54 -6.33
N TYR A 155 10.30 -13.82 -5.58
CA TYR A 155 10.77 -12.84 -4.59
C TYR A 155 11.35 -13.53 -3.35
N THR A 156 12.35 -12.91 -2.72
CA THR A 156 12.84 -13.36 -1.41
C THR A 156 11.78 -13.10 -0.33
N PRO A 157 11.77 -13.83 0.81
CA PRO A 157 10.79 -13.57 1.88
C PRO A 157 10.74 -12.11 2.36
N LEU A 158 11.89 -11.42 2.44
CA LEU A 158 11.94 -10.01 2.82
C LEU A 158 11.31 -9.11 1.74
N ALA A 159 11.67 -9.32 0.47
CA ALA A 159 11.08 -8.56 -0.63
C ALA A 159 9.56 -8.84 -0.75
N SER A 160 9.11 -10.08 -0.53
CA SER A 160 7.68 -10.44 -0.50
C SER A 160 6.93 -9.72 0.61
N TYR A 161 7.53 -9.60 1.79
CA TYR A 161 6.96 -8.81 2.89
C TYR A 161 6.86 -7.32 2.53
N GLU A 162 7.92 -6.76 1.94
CA GLU A 162 7.94 -5.35 1.52
C GLU A 162 6.88 -5.06 0.44
N GLU A 163 6.76 -5.92 -0.58
CA GLU A 163 5.74 -5.76 -1.63
C GLU A 163 4.32 -5.96 -1.08
N THR A 164 4.10 -7.01 -0.29
CA THR A 164 2.81 -7.25 0.36
C THR A 164 2.36 -6.05 1.20
N SER A 165 3.26 -5.49 2.00
CA SER A 165 2.92 -4.37 2.91
C SER A 165 2.56 -3.05 2.21
N LYS A 166 2.73 -2.96 0.89
CA LYS A 166 2.30 -1.82 0.08
C LYS A 166 0.81 -1.86 -0.28
N SER A 167 0.22 -3.05 -0.35
CA SER A 167 -1.19 -3.26 -0.76
C SER A 167 -2.02 -3.97 0.30
N VAL A 168 -1.41 -4.76 1.18
CA VAL A 168 -2.10 -5.46 2.27
C VAL A 168 -1.54 -4.99 3.59
N ALA A 169 -2.38 -4.40 4.43
CA ALA A 169 -1.97 -3.91 5.74
C ALA A 169 -1.44 -5.06 6.63
N ILE A 170 -0.36 -4.81 7.35
CA ILE A 170 0.19 -5.74 8.34
C ILE A 170 -0.90 -6.09 9.38
N PRO A 171 -1.03 -7.35 9.83
CA PRO A 171 -2.02 -7.72 10.85
C PRO A 171 -1.97 -6.81 12.08
N GLY A 172 -3.13 -6.29 12.49
CA GLY A 172 -3.27 -5.30 13.56
C GLY A 172 -3.18 -3.84 13.08
N THR A 173 -2.87 -3.59 11.80
CA THR A 173 -2.79 -2.25 11.22
C THR A 173 -3.76 -2.01 10.07
N SER A 174 -4.73 -2.90 9.89
CA SER A 174 -5.77 -2.83 8.86
C SER A 174 -6.99 -2.05 9.33
N GLU A 175 -7.47 -1.12 8.54
CA GLU A 175 -8.72 -0.40 8.80
C GLU A 175 -9.97 -1.31 8.75
N HIS A 176 -9.91 -2.43 8.03
CA HIS A 176 -10.99 -3.42 8.00
C HIS A 176 -11.32 -3.96 9.40
N ALA A 177 -10.35 -4.03 10.31
CA ALA A 177 -10.58 -4.48 11.68
C ALA A 177 -11.38 -3.47 12.52
N THR A 178 -11.57 -2.24 12.03
CA THR A 178 -12.47 -1.26 12.67
C THR A 178 -13.93 -1.47 12.33
N GLY A 179 -14.24 -2.20 11.25
CA GLY A 179 -15.58 -2.24 10.65
C GLY A 179 -15.98 -0.96 9.91
N LEU A 180 -15.06 0.03 9.81
CA LEU A 180 -15.31 1.34 9.16
C LEU A 180 -14.81 1.38 7.71
N ALA A 181 -14.09 0.38 7.26
CA ALA A 181 -13.55 0.28 5.91
C ALA A 181 -14.11 -0.94 5.20
N LEU A 182 -14.28 -0.79 3.89
CA LEU A 182 -14.78 -1.84 3.01
C LEU A 182 -14.27 -1.63 1.59
N ASP A 183 -14.12 -2.76 0.88
CA ASP A 183 -13.74 -2.79 -0.51
C ASP A 183 -15.01 -2.95 -1.37
N ILE A 184 -15.28 -1.96 -2.24
CA ILE A 184 -16.43 -1.94 -3.14
C ILE A 184 -15.93 -1.94 -4.58
N THR A 185 -16.37 -2.95 -5.34
CA THR A 185 -16.04 -3.13 -6.75
C THR A 185 -17.30 -3.02 -7.61
N SER A 186 -17.14 -3.06 -8.93
CA SER A 186 -18.25 -3.37 -9.83
C SER A 186 -18.56 -4.86 -9.75
N ALA A 187 -19.86 -5.23 -9.73
CA ALA A 187 -20.25 -6.63 -9.85
C ALA A 187 -19.87 -7.26 -11.20
N GLU A 188 -19.59 -6.44 -12.22
CA GLU A 188 -19.17 -6.88 -13.56
C GLU A 188 -17.64 -6.96 -13.69
N PHE A 189 -16.90 -6.38 -12.73
CA PHE A 189 -15.44 -6.41 -12.66
C PHE A 189 -15.01 -6.48 -11.20
N ALA A 190 -14.72 -7.69 -10.69
CA ALA A 190 -14.41 -7.93 -9.30
C ALA A 190 -12.90 -7.95 -8.97
N GLU A 191 -12.04 -7.68 -9.96
CA GLU A 191 -10.59 -7.64 -9.79
C GLU A 191 -10.17 -6.45 -8.91
N LEU A 192 -9.25 -6.68 -7.98
CA LEU A 192 -8.68 -5.63 -7.11
C LEU A 192 -7.38 -5.11 -7.72
N ASP A 193 -7.50 -4.38 -8.82
CA ASP A 193 -6.38 -3.69 -9.49
C ASP A 193 -6.79 -2.30 -10.01
N ASP A 194 -5.82 -1.56 -10.57
CA ASP A 194 -6.01 -0.16 -10.98
C ASP A 194 -7.14 0.03 -12.01
N ARG A 195 -7.46 -1.02 -12.80
CA ARG A 195 -8.56 -0.99 -13.80
C ARG A 195 -9.92 -0.81 -13.15
N GLN A 196 -10.05 -1.13 -11.85
CA GLN A 196 -11.28 -0.86 -11.09
C GLN A 196 -11.67 0.63 -11.15
N ALA A 197 -10.67 1.55 -11.21
CA ALA A 197 -10.92 2.99 -11.33
C ALA A 197 -11.69 3.39 -12.61
N ASP A 198 -11.63 2.56 -13.64
CA ASP A 198 -12.32 2.83 -14.91
C ASP A 198 -13.78 2.39 -14.92
N THR A 199 -14.21 1.61 -13.92
CA THR A 199 -15.61 1.15 -13.83
C THR A 199 -16.56 2.31 -13.53
N PRO A 200 -17.81 2.24 -14.03
CA PRO A 200 -18.83 3.25 -13.71
C PRO A 200 -19.08 3.37 -12.21
N GLU A 201 -19.05 2.25 -11.47
CA GLU A 201 -19.26 2.20 -10.02
C GLU A 201 -18.16 2.95 -9.27
N ALA A 202 -16.89 2.70 -9.59
CA ALA A 202 -15.77 3.38 -8.93
C ALA A 202 -15.78 4.89 -9.22
N LYS A 203 -16.08 5.31 -10.44
CA LYS A 203 -16.22 6.71 -10.81
C LYS A 203 -17.33 7.39 -10.01
N TRP A 204 -18.51 6.76 -9.96
CA TRP A 204 -19.62 7.29 -9.18
C TRP A 204 -19.29 7.37 -7.69
N LEU A 205 -18.68 6.33 -7.13
CA LEU A 205 -18.28 6.30 -5.72
C LEU A 205 -17.22 7.38 -5.42
N ALA A 206 -16.22 7.56 -6.27
CA ALA A 206 -15.21 8.60 -6.10
C ALA A 206 -15.81 10.02 -6.06
N GLU A 207 -16.86 10.27 -6.85
CA GLU A 207 -17.55 11.55 -6.91
C GLU A 207 -18.58 11.76 -5.79
N ASN A 208 -19.18 10.69 -5.25
CA ASN A 208 -20.38 10.78 -4.43
C ASN A 208 -20.23 10.23 -3.00
N CYS A 209 -19.24 9.35 -2.71
CA CYS A 209 -19.14 8.66 -1.43
C CYS A 209 -19.08 9.61 -0.21
N TRP A 210 -18.50 10.80 -0.37
CA TRP A 210 -18.40 11.79 0.70
C TRP A 210 -19.78 12.24 1.21
N LYS A 211 -20.83 12.25 0.37
CA LYS A 211 -22.20 12.61 0.75
C LYS A 211 -22.79 11.66 1.80
N TYR A 212 -22.24 10.46 1.84
CA TYR A 212 -22.65 9.38 2.75
C TYR A 212 -21.64 9.15 3.88
N GLY A 213 -20.61 10.01 3.97
CA GLY A 213 -19.62 9.96 5.03
C GLY A 213 -18.41 9.07 4.72
N PHE A 214 -18.24 8.62 3.48
CA PHE A 214 -17.10 7.83 3.06
C PHE A 214 -16.09 8.67 2.27
N VAL A 215 -14.85 8.22 2.26
CA VAL A 215 -13.78 8.78 1.41
C VAL A 215 -13.08 7.64 0.68
N LEU A 216 -12.58 7.92 -0.54
CA LEU A 216 -11.59 7.08 -1.20
C LEU A 216 -10.29 7.16 -0.38
N ARG A 217 -9.94 6.07 0.29
CA ARG A 217 -8.94 6.10 1.37
C ARG A 217 -7.50 6.21 0.88
N TYR A 218 -7.19 5.58 -0.24
CA TYR A 218 -5.84 5.48 -0.79
C TYR A 218 -5.80 6.02 -2.23
N PRO A 219 -5.86 7.36 -2.41
CA PRO A 219 -5.86 7.97 -3.73
C PRO A 219 -4.48 7.89 -4.41
N LEU A 220 -4.45 8.02 -5.74
CA LEU A 220 -3.32 7.72 -6.62
C LEU A 220 -2.00 8.44 -6.24
N ASP A 221 -2.07 9.67 -5.78
CA ASP A 221 -0.92 10.55 -5.54
C ASP A 221 -0.55 10.69 -4.05
N LYS A 222 -1.08 9.84 -3.18
CA LYS A 222 -0.94 9.96 -1.70
C LYS A 222 -0.26 8.75 -1.04
N SER A 223 0.31 7.83 -1.81
CA SER A 223 0.98 6.62 -1.27
C SER A 223 2.14 6.94 -0.31
N ASP A 224 2.83 8.07 -0.53
CA ASP A 224 3.89 8.53 0.39
C ASP A 224 3.36 8.94 1.76
N VAL A 225 2.10 9.35 1.86
CA VAL A 225 1.43 9.78 3.09
C VAL A 225 0.76 8.60 3.78
N THR A 226 -0.01 7.82 3.02
CA THR A 226 -0.81 6.70 3.55
C THR A 226 0.01 5.44 3.79
N GLY A 227 1.09 5.26 3.02
CA GLY A 227 1.93 4.07 3.02
C GLY A 227 1.34 2.88 2.25
N ILE A 228 0.18 3.06 1.61
CA ILE A 228 -0.52 2.07 0.77
C ILE A 228 -0.55 2.60 -0.67
N VAL A 229 -0.47 1.73 -1.65
CA VAL A 229 -0.63 2.05 -3.08
C VAL A 229 -2.04 2.54 -3.39
N PHE A 230 -2.27 3.01 -4.62
CA PHE A 230 -3.60 3.38 -5.07
C PHE A 230 -4.56 2.19 -5.00
N GLU A 231 -5.70 2.37 -4.32
CA GLU A 231 -6.75 1.36 -4.19
C GLU A 231 -8.12 1.98 -4.51
N PRO A 232 -8.56 1.96 -5.77
CA PRO A 232 -9.83 2.56 -6.20
C PRO A 232 -11.08 1.86 -5.63
N TRP A 233 -10.91 0.74 -4.95
CA TRP A 233 -11.97 -0.04 -4.30
C TRP A 233 -12.12 0.26 -2.81
N HIS A 234 -11.10 0.82 -2.12
CA HIS A 234 -11.07 0.92 -0.67
C HIS A 234 -11.69 2.22 -0.18
N TYR A 235 -12.85 2.11 0.46
CA TYR A 235 -13.60 3.23 1.02
C TYR A 235 -13.62 3.17 2.54
N ARG A 236 -13.36 4.33 3.17
CA ARG A 236 -13.33 4.49 4.61
C ARG A 236 -14.40 5.47 5.07
N TYR A 237 -15.22 5.04 6.06
CA TYR A 237 -16.16 5.93 6.72
C TYR A 237 -15.46 6.85 7.71
N VAL A 238 -15.72 8.13 7.59
CA VAL A 238 -15.19 9.19 8.46
C VAL A 238 -16.29 10.14 8.95
N GLY A 239 -17.57 9.91 8.57
CA GLY A 239 -18.70 10.79 8.85
C GLY A 239 -18.87 11.90 7.81
N LYS A 240 -20.11 12.33 7.57
CA LYS A 240 -20.48 13.21 6.45
C LYS A 240 -19.76 14.56 6.47
N GLU A 241 -19.63 15.17 7.63
CA GLU A 241 -18.98 16.48 7.77
C GLU A 241 -17.48 16.38 7.45
N TYR A 242 -16.79 15.37 8.01
CA TYR A 242 -15.37 15.16 7.78
C TYR A 242 -15.08 14.69 6.35
N ALA A 243 -15.92 13.80 5.80
CA ALA A 243 -15.79 13.34 4.43
C ALA A 243 -15.89 14.49 3.43
N LYS A 244 -16.83 15.41 3.64
CA LYS A 244 -16.98 16.61 2.84
C LYS A 244 -15.71 17.47 2.90
N GLU A 245 -15.25 17.80 4.10
CA GLU A 245 -14.07 18.65 4.29
C GLU A 245 -12.79 18.01 3.69
N MET A 246 -12.60 16.69 3.91
CA MET A 246 -11.46 15.95 3.35
C MET A 246 -11.50 15.96 1.82
N THR A 247 -12.66 15.73 1.22
CA THR A 247 -12.83 15.72 -0.24
C THR A 247 -12.60 17.09 -0.84
N GLU A 248 -13.20 18.14 -0.28
CA GLU A 248 -13.04 19.53 -0.75
C GLU A 248 -11.59 20.02 -0.69
N LYS A 249 -10.81 19.54 0.28
CA LYS A 249 -9.41 19.94 0.50
C LYS A 249 -8.39 18.95 -0.07
N GLY A 250 -8.82 17.82 -0.63
CA GLY A 250 -7.95 16.76 -1.14
C GLY A 250 -7.04 16.14 -0.05
N LEU A 251 -7.56 15.97 1.18
CA LEU A 251 -6.81 15.47 2.32
C LEU A 251 -7.03 13.98 2.54
N THR A 252 -5.94 13.27 2.86
CA THR A 252 -6.03 11.92 3.45
C THR A 252 -6.43 11.99 4.92
N LEU A 253 -6.80 10.85 5.51
CA LEU A 253 -7.13 10.79 6.94
C LEU A 253 -5.91 11.17 7.80
N GLU A 254 -4.69 10.77 7.41
CA GLU A 254 -3.45 11.16 8.08
C GLU A 254 -3.24 12.68 8.10
N GLU A 255 -3.43 13.33 6.94
CA GLU A 255 -3.29 14.78 6.81
C GLU A 255 -4.36 15.51 7.61
N PHE A 256 -5.58 14.98 7.61
CA PHE A 256 -6.71 15.57 8.32
C PHE A 256 -6.52 15.53 9.84
N VAL A 257 -6.21 14.36 10.42
CA VAL A 257 -6.04 14.21 11.87
C VAL A 257 -4.70 14.77 12.38
N GLY A 258 -3.67 14.81 11.54
CA GLY A 258 -2.36 15.37 11.91
C GLY A 258 -2.33 16.90 11.97
N LYS A 259 -3.38 17.56 11.48
CA LYS A 259 -3.54 19.04 11.49
C LYS A 259 -4.38 19.57 12.66
N LYS A 260 -4.80 18.71 13.58
CA LYS A 260 -5.60 19.11 14.75
C LYS A 260 -4.70 19.36 15.98
#